data_5816260c145db9c9e2342aeb7540a2fd
#
_entry.id   5816260c145db9c9e2342aeb7540a2fd
#
_cell.length_a   1.000
_cell.length_b   1.000
_cell.length_c   1.000
_cell.angle_alpha   90.00
_cell.angle_beta   90.00
_cell.angle_gamma   90.00
#
_symmetry.space_group_name_H-M   'P 1'
#
loop_
_entity.id
_entity.type
_entity.pdbx_description
1 polymer ?
#
loop_
_entity_poly.entity_id
_entity_poly.type
_entity_poly.pdbx_seq_one_letter_code
_entity_poly.pdbx_strand_id
1 'polypeptide(L)'
;ENDFKGLILEKMTTEIKKITTENNYSYKDIAILCNSRKSVALVAESLSASEIPVISNEGLLLNKSEKVSTLISILKYLQNPADNIAKAVIAEYLFKNHLPDESLHQVYLEIKSTEGFLVVLKRANININYSKLLQEPLYELVEQIIRVFNFNEDVYLGFFLDVVLSYSEKKGSSISEFLLWWDERIDKESIVIPEGTDAVQIMTIHKSKGLAFNVVMIPFNWEDRRNTTDIWVDTSSYFNKQLPAALISGSKNLEYSYF
;
A
#
# COMPACT_ATOMS: atom_id res chain seq x y z
N GLU A 1 -2.57 -23.04 3.71
CA GLU A 1 -1.54 -21.96 3.84
C GLU A 1 -2.07 -20.69 4.51
N ASN A 2 -3.29 -20.24 4.20
CA ASN A 2 -3.87 -19.05 4.83
C ASN A 2 -4.17 -19.25 6.32
N ASP A 3 -4.50 -20.45 6.75
CA ASP A 3 -4.84 -20.77 8.13
C ASP A 3 -3.60 -20.68 9.04
N PHE A 4 -2.44 -21.10 8.56
CA PHE A 4 -1.19 -21.07 9.34
C PHE A 4 -0.67 -19.64 9.58
N LYS A 5 -0.78 -18.75 8.60
CA LYS A 5 -0.38 -17.34 8.74
C LYS A 5 -1.28 -16.60 9.75
N GLY A 6 -2.58 -16.90 9.72
CA GLY A 6 -3.53 -16.36 10.69
C GLY A 6 -3.19 -16.75 12.14
N LEU A 7 -2.90 -18.02 12.38
CA LEU A 7 -2.50 -18.53 13.70
C LEU A 7 -1.20 -17.89 14.22
N ILE A 8 -0.22 -17.65 13.35
CA ILE A 8 1.03 -16.96 13.72
C ILE A 8 0.74 -15.52 14.15
N LEU A 9 -0.10 -14.79 13.39
CA LEU A 9 -0.45 -13.41 13.70
C LEU A 9 -1.22 -13.31 15.02
N GLU A 10 -2.17 -14.20 15.27
CA GLU A 10 -2.92 -14.27 16.52
C GLU A 10 -2.00 -14.55 17.72
N LYS A 11 -1.11 -15.54 17.59
CA LYS A 11 -0.13 -15.87 18.62
C LYS A 11 0.81 -14.69 18.88
N MET A 12 1.31 -14.05 17.84
CA MET A 12 2.18 -12.86 17.95
C MET A 12 1.47 -11.72 18.69
N THR A 13 0.21 -11.44 18.35
CA THR A 13 -0.62 -10.44 19.02
C THR A 13 -0.77 -10.75 20.52
N THR A 14 -1.00 -12.01 20.86
CA THR A 14 -1.11 -12.47 22.25
C THR A 14 0.21 -12.29 23.00
N GLU A 15 1.33 -12.65 22.40
CA GLU A 15 2.65 -12.49 23.03
C GLU A 15 3.03 -11.01 23.20
N ILE A 16 2.70 -10.12 22.25
CA ILE A 16 2.93 -8.68 22.40
C ILE A 16 2.16 -8.14 23.62
N LYS A 17 0.86 -8.46 23.73
CA LYS A 17 0.05 -8.05 24.88
C LYS A 17 0.61 -8.58 26.20
N LYS A 18 1.08 -9.82 26.22
CA LYS A 18 1.68 -10.43 27.40
C LYS A 18 2.99 -9.73 27.80
N ILE A 19 3.88 -9.47 26.84
CA ILE A 19 5.17 -8.79 27.09
C ILE A 19 4.95 -7.38 27.64
N THR A 20 3.96 -6.66 27.14
CA THR A 20 3.67 -5.30 27.61
C THR A 20 3.00 -5.29 28.99
N THR A 21 2.20 -6.31 29.34
CA THR A 21 1.49 -6.36 30.63
C THR A 21 2.30 -7.01 31.74
N GLU A 22 3.06 -8.07 31.43
CA GLU A 22 3.75 -8.88 32.46
C GLU A 22 5.23 -8.49 32.63
N ASN A 23 5.92 -8.04 31.56
CA ASN A 23 7.37 -7.86 31.56
C ASN A 23 7.82 -6.38 31.58
N ASN A 24 6.91 -5.43 31.78
CA ASN A 24 7.19 -3.99 31.83
C ASN A 24 7.85 -3.40 30.57
N TYR A 25 7.72 -4.02 29.41
CA TYR A 25 8.13 -3.43 28.14
C TYR A 25 7.04 -2.56 27.56
N SER A 26 7.43 -1.42 26.96
CA SER A 26 6.54 -0.58 26.15
C SER A 26 6.46 -1.10 24.73
N TYR A 27 5.44 -0.72 23.97
CA TYR A 27 5.32 -1.09 22.54
C TYR A 27 6.55 -0.66 21.74
N LYS A 28 7.15 0.49 22.04
CA LYS A 28 8.38 1.01 21.39
C LYS A 28 9.61 0.11 21.55
N ASP A 29 9.62 -0.75 22.58
CA ASP A 29 10.72 -1.69 22.86
C ASP A 29 10.67 -2.92 21.94
N ILE A 30 9.55 -3.11 21.21
CA ILE A 30 9.27 -4.29 20.40
C ILE A 30 9.47 -3.96 18.92
N ALA A 31 10.30 -4.77 18.26
CA ALA A 31 10.46 -4.73 16.80
C ALA A 31 10.01 -6.05 16.15
N ILE A 32 9.31 -5.95 15.03
CA ILE A 32 8.92 -7.10 14.22
C ILE A 32 9.67 -7.03 12.89
N LEU A 33 10.48 -8.06 12.63
CA LEU A 33 11.30 -8.13 11.43
C LEU A 33 10.67 -9.10 10.42
N CYS A 34 10.43 -8.61 9.21
CA CYS A 34 9.84 -9.37 8.12
C CYS A 34 10.84 -9.55 6.97
N ASN A 35 10.67 -10.63 6.20
CA ASN A 35 11.50 -10.92 5.03
C ASN A 35 11.08 -10.14 3.78
N SER A 36 9.85 -9.62 3.72
CA SER A 36 9.30 -8.91 2.57
C SER A 36 8.39 -7.75 2.98
N ARG A 37 8.22 -6.77 2.06
CA ARG A 37 7.28 -5.65 2.26
C ARG A 37 5.83 -6.12 2.39
N LYS A 38 5.45 -7.19 1.68
CA LYS A 38 4.11 -7.79 1.78
C LYS A 38 3.85 -8.33 3.19
N SER A 39 4.85 -8.97 3.80
CA SER A 39 4.76 -9.47 5.18
C SER A 39 4.68 -8.32 6.19
N VAL A 40 5.40 -7.22 5.96
CA VAL A 40 5.30 -6.00 6.80
C VAL A 40 3.87 -5.45 6.78
N ALA A 41 3.27 -5.29 5.61
CA ALA A 41 1.90 -4.78 5.47
C ALA A 41 0.88 -5.70 6.17
N LEU A 42 0.99 -7.01 5.97
CA LEU A 42 0.10 -8.00 6.59
C LEU A 42 0.17 -7.97 8.13
N VAL A 43 1.38 -7.86 8.69
CA VAL A 43 1.60 -7.76 10.14
C VAL A 43 1.03 -6.45 10.67
N ALA A 44 1.27 -5.33 9.98
CA ALA A 44 0.79 -4.01 10.39
C ALA A 44 -0.74 -3.96 10.42
N GLU A 45 -1.40 -4.50 9.40
CA GLU A 45 -2.86 -4.60 9.32
C GLU A 45 -3.44 -5.44 10.46
N SER A 46 -2.86 -6.62 10.73
CA SER A 46 -3.30 -7.52 11.80
C SER A 46 -3.19 -6.90 13.18
N LEU A 47 -2.06 -6.22 13.49
CA LEU A 47 -1.85 -5.57 14.78
C LEU A 47 -2.76 -4.35 14.94
N SER A 48 -2.95 -3.55 13.89
CA SER A 48 -3.87 -2.41 13.89
C SER A 48 -5.31 -2.85 14.13
N ALA A 49 -5.74 -3.95 13.52
CA ALA A 49 -7.06 -4.54 13.78
C ALA A 49 -7.22 -5.03 15.22
N SER A 50 -6.12 -5.31 15.93
CA SER A 50 -6.09 -5.72 17.34
C SER A 50 -5.86 -4.54 18.30
N GLU A 51 -5.97 -3.29 17.81
CA GLU A 51 -5.76 -2.04 18.56
C GLU A 51 -4.34 -1.87 19.13
N ILE A 52 -3.35 -2.55 18.56
CA ILE A 52 -1.96 -2.38 18.94
C ILE A 52 -1.36 -1.26 18.07
N PRO A 53 -0.79 -0.20 18.66
CA PRO A 53 -0.17 0.88 17.91
C PRO A 53 1.07 0.36 17.17
N VAL A 54 1.18 0.65 15.88
CA VAL A 54 2.28 0.17 15.03
C VAL A 54 2.95 1.30 14.25
N ILE A 55 4.26 1.18 14.09
CA ILE A 55 5.07 2.05 13.24
C ILE A 55 5.70 1.18 12.14
N SER A 56 5.39 1.47 10.88
CA SER A 56 6.03 0.80 9.76
C SER A 56 6.29 1.78 8.63
N ASN A 57 7.55 2.00 8.31
CA ASN A 57 7.93 2.85 7.17
C ASN A 57 7.49 2.29 5.81
N GLU A 58 6.98 1.06 5.77
CA GLU A 58 6.53 0.39 4.53
C GLU A 58 5.01 0.17 4.50
N GLY A 59 4.36 0.07 5.66
CA GLY A 59 2.91 -0.03 5.79
C GLY A 59 2.20 1.32 5.82
N LEU A 60 2.96 2.40 5.96
CA LEU A 60 2.46 3.76 6.09
C LEU A 60 2.70 4.61 4.82
N LEU A 61 2.95 3.97 3.69
CA LEU A 61 3.02 4.67 2.41
C LEU A 61 1.66 5.31 2.11
N LEU A 62 1.66 6.60 1.82
CA LEU A 62 0.43 7.36 1.53
C LEU A 62 -0.35 6.78 0.34
N ASN A 63 0.35 6.19 -0.64
CA ASN A 63 -0.28 5.54 -1.79
C ASN A 63 -1.05 4.24 -1.48
N LYS A 64 -0.94 3.71 -0.26
CA LYS A 64 -1.71 2.53 0.19
C LYS A 64 -3.08 2.91 0.75
N SER A 65 -3.29 4.17 1.10
CA SER A 65 -4.60 4.67 1.49
C SER A 65 -5.52 4.77 0.28
N GLU A 66 -6.67 4.11 0.35
CA GLU A 66 -7.72 4.20 -0.67
C GLU A 66 -8.18 5.65 -0.86
N LYS A 67 -8.29 6.42 0.24
CA LYS A 67 -8.68 7.82 0.20
C LYS A 67 -7.64 8.70 -0.50
N VAL A 68 -6.36 8.52 -0.21
CA VAL A 68 -5.27 9.25 -0.89
C VAL A 68 -5.22 8.89 -2.38
N SER A 69 -5.36 7.61 -2.73
CA SER A 69 -5.43 7.15 -4.12
C SER A 69 -6.63 7.77 -4.85
N THR A 70 -7.78 7.87 -4.18
CA THR A 70 -8.97 8.51 -4.73
C THR A 70 -8.76 10.02 -4.90
N LEU A 71 -8.15 10.71 -3.93
CA LEU A 71 -7.80 12.14 -4.04
C LEU A 71 -6.90 12.41 -5.25
N ILE A 72 -5.84 11.64 -5.42
CA ILE A 72 -4.94 11.74 -6.59
C ILE A 72 -5.73 11.51 -7.89
N SER A 73 -6.64 10.54 -7.90
CA SER A 73 -7.48 10.28 -9.07
C SER A 73 -8.44 11.42 -9.36
N ILE A 74 -8.98 12.09 -8.32
CA ILE A 74 -9.81 13.29 -8.49
C ILE A 74 -8.98 14.43 -9.09
N LEU A 75 -7.75 14.66 -8.63
CA LEU A 75 -6.85 15.66 -9.18
C LEU A 75 -6.51 15.36 -10.65
N LYS A 76 -6.24 14.08 -11.00
CA LYS A 76 -6.04 13.63 -12.39
C LYS A 76 -7.27 13.89 -13.24
N TYR A 77 -8.46 13.58 -12.75
CA TYR A 77 -9.72 13.85 -13.43
C TYR A 77 -9.98 15.36 -13.61
N LEU A 78 -9.69 16.20 -12.61
CA LEU A 78 -9.82 17.66 -12.73
C LEU A 78 -8.91 18.22 -13.81
N GLN A 79 -7.73 17.64 -14.00
CA GLN A 79 -6.80 18.04 -15.06
C GLN A 79 -7.21 17.49 -16.43
N ASN A 80 -7.67 16.25 -16.48
CA ASN A 80 -8.12 15.58 -17.72
C ASN A 80 -9.42 14.80 -17.48
N PRO A 81 -10.58 15.42 -17.79
CA PRO A 81 -11.89 14.76 -17.64
C PRO A 81 -12.10 13.53 -18.54
N ALA A 82 -11.23 13.30 -19.52
CA ALA A 82 -11.24 12.12 -20.37
C ALA A 82 -10.48 10.93 -19.76
N ASP A 83 -9.81 11.10 -18.63
CA ASP A 83 -9.07 10.01 -17.94
C ASP A 83 -10.04 8.97 -17.36
N ASN A 84 -10.21 7.86 -18.10
CA ASN A 84 -11.09 6.77 -17.71
C ASN A 84 -10.55 5.97 -16.54
N ILE A 85 -9.22 5.96 -16.32
CA ILE A 85 -8.61 5.26 -15.18
C ILE A 85 -8.94 6.04 -13.91
N ALA A 86 -8.73 7.36 -13.93
CA ALA A 86 -9.08 8.22 -12.81
C ALA A 86 -10.58 8.11 -12.46
N LYS A 87 -11.47 8.18 -13.47
CA LYS A 87 -12.92 7.98 -13.27
C LYS A 87 -13.25 6.62 -12.66
N ALA A 88 -12.57 5.53 -13.07
CA ALA A 88 -12.82 4.20 -12.55
C ALA A 88 -12.44 4.08 -11.08
N VAL A 89 -11.30 4.63 -10.65
CA VAL A 89 -10.88 4.64 -9.24
C VAL A 89 -11.86 5.43 -8.37
N ILE A 90 -12.29 6.61 -8.84
CA ILE A 90 -13.28 7.43 -8.14
C ILE A 90 -14.61 6.68 -8.02
N ALA A 91 -15.07 6.06 -9.12
CA ALA A 91 -16.33 5.30 -9.14
C ALA A 91 -16.30 4.09 -8.20
N GLU A 92 -15.18 3.40 -8.10
CA GLU A 92 -15.02 2.28 -7.14
C GLU A 92 -15.16 2.76 -5.71
N TYR A 93 -14.53 3.88 -5.36
CA TYR A 93 -14.67 4.50 -4.04
C TYR A 93 -16.12 4.89 -3.75
N LEU A 94 -16.79 5.54 -4.72
CA LEU A 94 -18.19 5.95 -4.58
C LEU A 94 -19.15 4.76 -4.44
N PHE A 95 -18.92 3.71 -5.20
CA PHE A 95 -19.68 2.46 -5.11
C PHE A 95 -19.59 1.87 -3.70
N LYS A 96 -18.39 1.76 -3.14
CA LYS A 96 -18.18 1.18 -1.81
C LYS A 96 -18.78 2.02 -0.67
N ASN A 97 -18.73 3.34 -0.78
CA ASN A 97 -19.01 4.22 0.35
C ASN A 97 -20.32 5.02 0.22
N HIS A 98 -20.85 5.20 -0.99
CA HIS A 98 -21.99 6.07 -1.25
C HIS A 98 -23.13 5.40 -2.04
N LEU A 99 -22.84 4.31 -2.77
CA LEU A 99 -23.80 3.65 -3.68
C LEU A 99 -23.85 2.13 -3.48
N PRO A 100 -24.03 1.62 -2.24
CA PRO A 100 -23.89 0.18 -1.95
C PRO A 100 -24.96 -0.70 -2.62
N ASP A 101 -26.11 -0.13 -3.00
CA ASP A 101 -27.23 -0.85 -3.60
C ASP A 101 -27.16 -0.92 -5.14
N GLU A 102 -26.12 -0.34 -5.74
CA GLU A 102 -25.96 -0.30 -7.19
C GLU A 102 -25.11 -1.46 -7.72
N SER A 103 -25.13 -1.68 -9.03
CA SER A 103 -24.21 -2.60 -9.69
C SER A 103 -22.93 -1.86 -10.12
N LEU A 104 -21.77 -2.29 -9.64
CA LEU A 104 -20.48 -1.72 -10.03
C LEU A 104 -20.29 -1.75 -11.56
N HIS A 105 -20.76 -2.81 -12.22
CA HIS A 105 -20.68 -2.93 -13.68
C HIS A 105 -21.49 -1.83 -14.39
N GLN A 106 -22.70 -1.50 -13.90
CA GLN A 106 -23.50 -0.40 -14.45
C GLN A 106 -22.83 0.95 -14.25
N VAL A 107 -22.28 1.18 -13.05
CA VAL A 107 -21.49 2.40 -12.76
C VAL A 107 -20.34 2.54 -13.74
N TYR A 108 -19.59 1.47 -14.02
CA TYR A 108 -18.49 1.51 -15.00
C TYR A 108 -18.96 1.77 -16.45
N LEU A 109 -20.13 1.32 -16.83
CA LEU A 109 -20.68 1.64 -18.15
C LEU A 109 -21.07 3.12 -18.29
N GLU A 110 -21.63 3.70 -17.24
CA GLU A 110 -22.05 5.10 -17.22
C GLU A 110 -20.88 6.08 -17.23
N ILE A 111 -19.81 5.82 -16.46
CA ILE A 111 -18.66 6.73 -16.36
C ILE A 111 -17.79 6.81 -17.63
N LYS A 112 -18.09 6.03 -18.67
CA LYS A 112 -17.38 6.12 -19.97
C LYS A 112 -17.55 7.52 -20.59
N SER A 113 -18.72 8.15 -20.44
CA SER A 113 -18.94 9.53 -20.83
C SER A 113 -18.73 10.48 -19.66
N THR A 114 -18.39 11.74 -19.96
CA THR A 114 -18.25 12.78 -18.94
C THR A 114 -19.59 13.11 -18.30
N GLU A 115 -20.68 13.15 -19.10
CA GLU A 115 -22.02 13.37 -18.59
C GLU A 115 -22.47 12.26 -17.65
N GLY A 116 -22.22 10.99 -18.00
CA GLY A 116 -22.55 9.84 -17.16
C GLY A 116 -21.77 9.88 -15.84
N PHE A 117 -20.50 10.26 -15.87
CA PHE A 117 -19.73 10.41 -14.64
C PHE A 117 -20.29 11.50 -13.72
N LEU A 118 -20.73 12.64 -14.27
CA LEU A 118 -21.38 13.69 -13.49
C LEU A 118 -22.71 13.23 -12.89
N VAL A 119 -23.46 12.37 -13.59
CA VAL A 119 -24.68 11.75 -13.05
C VAL A 119 -24.37 10.84 -11.86
N VAL A 120 -23.31 10.01 -11.95
CA VAL A 120 -22.86 9.14 -10.85
C VAL A 120 -22.46 9.98 -9.63
N LEU A 121 -21.69 11.07 -9.82
CA LEU A 121 -21.34 11.98 -8.73
C LEU A 121 -22.58 12.56 -8.04
N LYS A 122 -23.58 13.02 -8.81
CA LYS A 122 -24.83 13.57 -8.24
C LYS A 122 -25.61 12.52 -7.44
N ARG A 123 -25.69 11.27 -7.92
CA ARG A 123 -26.34 10.18 -7.16
C ARG A 123 -25.63 9.89 -5.85
N ALA A 124 -24.32 10.03 -5.82
CA ALA A 124 -23.50 9.93 -4.61
C ALA A 124 -23.58 11.17 -3.70
N ASN A 125 -24.48 12.14 -3.99
CA ASN A 125 -24.59 13.43 -3.30
C ASN A 125 -23.32 14.29 -3.35
N ILE A 126 -22.48 14.09 -4.36
CA ILE A 126 -21.25 14.86 -4.57
C ILE A 126 -21.50 15.95 -5.60
N ASN A 127 -21.47 17.19 -5.13
CA ASN A 127 -21.67 18.36 -5.97
C ASN A 127 -20.34 19.09 -6.19
N ILE A 128 -19.76 18.93 -7.36
CA ILE A 128 -18.50 19.57 -7.74
C ILE A 128 -18.79 20.79 -8.60
N ASN A 129 -18.35 21.95 -8.13
CA ASN A 129 -18.27 23.15 -8.97
C ASN A 129 -16.88 23.21 -9.59
N TYR A 130 -16.75 22.66 -10.80
CA TYR A 130 -15.50 22.53 -11.54
C TYR A 130 -14.75 23.86 -11.70
N SER A 131 -15.48 24.88 -12.15
CA SER A 131 -14.87 26.20 -12.43
C SER A 131 -14.33 26.88 -11.17
N LYS A 132 -14.99 26.67 -10.04
CA LYS A 132 -14.54 27.20 -8.76
C LYS A 132 -13.32 26.45 -8.24
N LEU A 133 -13.36 25.11 -8.28
CA LEU A 133 -12.26 24.28 -7.76
C LEU A 133 -10.94 24.52 -8.50
N LEU A 134 -10.98 24.70 -9.83
CA LEU A 134 -9.77 24.93 -10.62
C LEU A 134 -9.13 26.32 -10.40
N GLN A 135 -9.82 27.24 -9.72
CA GLN A 135 -9.27 28.56 -9.37
C GLN A 135 -8.59 28.58 -8.00
N GLU A 136 -8.83 27.57 -7.18
CA GLU A 136 -8.23 27.52 -5.86
C GLU A 136 -6.75 27.06 -5.92
N PRO A 137 -5.90 27.55 -5.03
CA PRO A 137 -4.56 27.01 -4.84
C PRO A 137 -4.62 25.50 -4.48
N LEU A 138 -3.56 24.78 -4.77
CA LEU A 138 -3.53 23.30 -4.65
C LEU A 138 -3.93 22.79 -3.28
N TYR A 139 -3.47 23.42 -2.20
CA TYR A 139 -3.80 23.00 -0.83
C TYR A 139 -5.30 23.16 -0.54
N GLU A 140 -5.86 24.33 -0.81
CA GLU A 140 -7.27 24.65 -0.61
C GLU A 140 -8.16 23.78 -1.49
N LEU A 141 -7.71 23.50 -2.73
CA LEU A 141 -8.38 22.58 -3.63
C LEU A 141 -8.51 21.19 -3.03
N VAL A 142 -7.40 20.62 -2.50
CA VAL A 142 -7.38 19.29 -1.88
C VAL A 142 -8.27 19.27 -0.63
N GLU A 143 -8.21 20.31 0.20
CA GLU A 143 -9.05 20.43 1.38
C GLU A 143 -10.56 20.49 1.01
N GLN A 144 -10.91 21.25 -0.03
CA GLN A 144 -12.28 21.28 -0.54
C GLN A 144 -12.74 19.92 -1.07
N ILE A 145 -11.88 19.20 -1.80
CA ILE A 145 -12.20 17.84 -2.27
C ILE A 145 -12.49 16.92 -1.08
N ILE A 146 -11.66 16.95 -0.03
CA ILE A 146 -11.87 16.14 1.19
C ILE A 146 -13.25 16.42 1.78
N ARG A 147 -13.67 17.68 1.87
CA ARG A 147 -14.97 18.07 2.39
C ARG A 147 -16.13 17.64 1.48
N VAL A 148 -16.01 17.86 0.18
CA VAL A 148 -17.06 17.55 -0.80
C VAL A 148 -17.31 16.04 -0.92
N PHE A 149 -16.26 15.23 -0.85
CA PHE A 149 -16.35 13.76 -0.88
C PHE A 149 -16.64 13.17 0.50
N ASN A 150 -16.76 14.02 1.54
CA ASN A 150 -17.01 13.61 2.91
C ASN A 150 -16.07 12.48 3.37
N PHE A 151 -14.78 12.63 3.04
CA PHE A 151 -13.78 11.70 3.55
C PHE A 151 -13.72 11.84 5.07
N ASN A 152 -14.04 10.77 5.79
CA ASN A 152 -13.88 10.73 7.24
C ASN A 152 -12.43 11.04 7.61
N GLU A 153 -12.22 11.67 8.75
CA GLU A 153 -10.90 11.95 9.30
C GLU A 153 -10.05 10.67 9.29
N ASP A 154 -8.85 10.82 8.77
CA ASP A 154 -7.91 9.72 8.54
C ASP A 154 -6.49 10.27 8.68
N VAL A 155 -5.66 9.55 9.40
CA VAL A 155 -4.27 9.93 9.59
C VAL A 155 -3.54 10.11 8.26
N TYR A 156 -3.83 9.26 7.25
CA TYR A 156 -3.24 9.37 5.92
C TYR A 156 -3.61 10.66 5.20
N LEU A 157 -4.84 11.14 5.37
CA LEU A 157 -5.30 12.41 4.78
C LEU A 157 -4.58 13.60 5.40
N GLY A 158 -4.38 13.60 6.73
CA GLY A 158 -3.62 14.63 7.42
C GLY A 158 -2.19 14.72 6.90
N PHE A 159 -1.47 13.60 6.83
CA PHE A 159 -0.12 13.57 6.28
C PHE A 159 -0.05 13.89 4.79
N PHE A 160 -1.08 13.51 4.02
CA PHE A 160 -1.17 13.89 2.62
C PHE A 160 -1.30 15.42 2.47
N LEU A 161 -2.12 16.06 3.30
CA LEU A 161 -2.25 17.51 3.33
C LEU A 161 -0.92 18.20 3.69
N ASP A 162 -0.16 17.66 4.65
CA ASP A 162 1.18 18.18 4.99
C ASP A 162 2.15 18.07 3.79
N VAL A 163 2.08 16.97 3.04
CA VAL A 163 2.87 16.79 1.81
C VAL A 163 2.47 17.82 0.75
N VAL A 164 1.17 18.03 0.53
CA VAL A 164 0.64 19.02 -0.41
C VAL A 164 1.06 20.43 0.00
N LEU A 165 0.97 20.77 1.27
CA LEU A 165 1.40 22.07 1.82
C LEU A 165 2.89 22.29 1.58
N SER A 166 3.72 21.34 1.99
CA SER A 166 5.18 21.41 1.81
C SER A 166 5.60 21.50 0.34
N TYR A 167 4.85 20.87 -0.56
CA TYR A 167 5.05 21.00 -1.99
C TYR A 167 4.70 22.43 -2.46
N SER A 168 3.52 22.92 -2.08
CA SER A 168 3.00 24.23 -2.49
C SER A 168 3.93 25.36 -2.07
N GLU A 169 4.49 25.31 -0.86
CA GLU A 169 5.45 26.28 -0.36
C GLU A 169 6.77 26.30 -1.15
N LYS A 170 7.23 25.15 -1.65
CA LYS A 170 8.56 25.02 -2.28
C LYS A 170 8.52 25.11 -3.81
N LYS A 171 7.43 24.69 -4.42
CA LYS A 171 7.36 24.47 -5.89
C LYS A 171 6.18 25.14 -6.56
N GLY A 172 5.21 25.65 -5.81
CA GLY A 172 4.03 26.29 -6.35
C GLY A 172 2.77 25.44 -6.33
N SER A 173 1.66 25.97 -6.89
CA SER A 173 0.31 25.42 -6.74
C SER A 173 -0.23 24.74 -8.01
N SER A 174 0.63 24.37 -8.96
CA SER A 174 0.22 23.73 -10.20
C SER A 174 -0.16 22.25 -9.96
N ILE A 175 -1.41 21.89 -10.28
CA ILE A 175 -1.90 20.50 -10.17
C ILE A 175 -1.05 19.56 -11.06
N SER A 176 -0.75 19.97 -12.29
CA SER A 176 0.02 19.17 -13.25
C SER A 176 1.41 18.82 -12.74
N GLU A 177 2.12 19.85 -12.23
CA GLU A 177 3.48 19.67 -11.71
C GLU A 177 3.48 18.86 -10.41
N PHE A 178 2.45 19.04 -9.55
CA PHE A 178 2.27 18.23 -8.36
C PHE A 178 2.06 16.74 -8.71
N LEU A 179 1.20 16.44 -9.68
CA LEU A 179 0.95 15.06 -10.09
C LEU A 179 2.19 14.37 -10.67
N LEU A 180 2.98 15.09 -11.48
CA LEU A 180 4.27 14.57 -11.97
C LEU A 180 5.25 14.30 -10.82
N TRP A 181 5.38 15.26 -9.90
CA TRP A 181 6.22 15.13 -8.73
C TRP A 181 5.77 13.99 -7.82
N TRP A 182 4.43 13.81 -7.64
CA TRP A 182 3.85 12.72 -6.86
C TRP A 182 4.16 11.36 -7.46
N ASP A 183 3.96 11.19 -8.78
CA ASP A 183 4.22 9.91 -9.47
C ASP A 183 5.71 9.48 -9.35
N GLU A 184 6.67 10.44 -9.28
CA GLU A 184 8.08 10.15 -9.04
C GLU A 184 8.39 9.73 -7.57
N ARG A 185 7.53 10.10 -6.64
CA ARG A 185 7.75 9.93 -5.19
C ARG A 185 6.74 9.02 -4.52
N ILE A 186 5.80 8.49 -5.25
CA ILE A 186 4.70 7.68 -4.75
C ILE A 186 5.12 6.55 -3.80
N ASP A 187 6.30 5.96 -4.01
CA ASP A 187 6.85 4.89 -3.18
C ASP A 187 7.75 5.39 -2.03
N LYS A 188 7.87 6.70 -1.86
CA LYS A 188 8.74 7.31 -0.85
C LYS A 188 7.98 8.11 0.19
N GLU A 189 6.84 8.70 -0.19
CA GLU A 189 6.03 9.50 0.72
C GLU A 189 5.27 8.58 1.68
N SER A 190 5.62 8.69 2.96
CA SER A 190 5.07 7.87 4.03
C SER A 190 4.77 8.73 5.25
N ILE A 191 3.88 8.24 6.09
CA ILE A 191 3.60 8.86 7.39
C ILE A 191 4.90 8.84 8.20
N VAL A 192 5.36 10.02 8.59
CA VAL A 192 6.48 10.18 9.52
C VAL A 192 5.90 10.24 10.92
N ILE A 193 6.08 9.16 11.68
CA ILE A 193 5.65 9.15 13.08
C ILE A 193 6.73 9.83 13.93
N PRO A 194 6.36 10.72 14.86
CA PRO A 194 7.32 11.37 15.74
C PRO A 194 8.16 10.36 16.51
N GLU A 195 9.45 10.63 16.64
CA GLU A 195 10.36 9.84 17.49
C GLU A 195 9.82 9.81 18.92
N GLY A 196 9.79 8.61 19.52
CA GLY A 196 9.31 8.43 20.90
C GLY A 196 7.84 8.01 21.04
N THR A 197 7.10 7.86 19.94
CA THR A 197 5.76 7.28 19.99
C THR A 197 5.81 5.84 20.51
N ASP A 198 4.98 5.53 21.50
CA ASP A 198 4.89 4.17 22.06
C ASP A 198 4.13 3.25 21.11
N ALA A 199 4.84 2.66 20.16
CA ALA A 199 4.26 1.78 19.14
C ALA A 199 5.27 0.70 18.70
N VAL A 200 4.76 -0.47 18.31
CA VAL A 200 5.56 -1.60 17.81
C VAL A 200 6.17 -1.23 16.45
N GLN A 201 7.47 -1.41 16.32
CA GLN A 201 8.18 -1.10 15.09
C GLN A 201 8.17 -2.31 14.16
N ILE A 202 7.64 -2.14 12.94
CA ILE A 202 7.60 -3.21 11.94
C ILE A 202 8.46 -2.81 10.75
N MET A 203 9.42 -3.65 10.38
CA MET A 203 10.33 -3.35 9.28
C MET A 203 10.87 -4.61 8.60
N THR A 204 11.49 -4.44 7.44
CA THR A 204 12.23 -5.55 6.82
C THR A 204 13.57 -5.76 7.52
N ILE A 205 14.06 -7.03 7.50
CA ILE A 205 15.36 -7.41 8.07
C ILE A 205 16.50 -6.52 7.53
N HIS A 206 16.45 -6.12 6.26
CA HIS A 206 17.48 -5.23 5.69
C HIS A 206 17.49 -3.83 6.33
N LYS A 207 16.32 -3.31 6.70
CA LYS A 207 16.21 -1.99 7.34
C LYS A 207 16.58 -1.99 8.82
N SER A 208 16.53 -3.14 9.48
CA SER A 208 16.93 -3.26 10.88
C SER A 208 18.45 -3.26 11.09
N LYS A 209 19.25 -3.32 10.01
CA LYS A 209 20.70 -3.35 10.09
C LYS A 209 21.24 -2.08 10.77
N GLY A 210 21.94 -2.28 11.89
CA GLY A 210 22.49 -1.19 12.70
C GLY A 210 21.55 -0.65 13.77
N LEU A 211 20.31 -1.18 13.89
CA LEU A 211 19.37 -0.85 14.95
C LEU A 211 19.41 -1.92 16.05
N ALA A 212 19.10 -1.52 17.29
CA ALA A 212 19.00 -2.40 18.44
C ALA A 212 17.60 -2.26 19.06
N PHE A 213 17.01 -3.40 19.47
CA PHE A 213 15.69 -3.47 20.08
C PHE A 213 15.74 -4.39 21.30
N ASN A 214 14.96 -4.09 22.32
CA ASN A 214 14.87 -4.90 23.52
C ASN A 214 14.18 -6.25 23.25
N VAL A 215 13.16 -6.23 22.39
CA VAL A 215 12.40 -7.42 21.96
C VAL A 215 12.34 -7.47 20.45
N VAL A 216 12.68 -8.62 19.85
CA VAL A 216 12.60 -8.83 18.40
C VAL A 216 11.73 -10.05 18.12
N MET A 217 10.74 -9.89 17.24
CA MET A 217 9.88 -10.96 16.74
C MET A 217 10.07 -11.16 15.24
N ILE A 218 10.09 -12.41 14.78
CA ILE A 218 10.24 -12.77 13.35
C ILE A 218 9.14 -13.76 12.97
N PRO A 219 7.96 -13.28 12.55
CA PRO A 219 6.78 -14.13 12.37
C PRO A 219 6.85 -15.09 11.17
N PHE A 220 7.56 -14.73 10.08
CA PHE A 220 7.52 -15.43 8.80
C PHE A 220 8.90 -15.86 8.27
N ASN A 221 9.78 -16.33 9.16
CA ASN A 221 11.13 -16.75 8.76
C ASN A 221 11.19 -18.19 8.18
N TRP A 222 10.06 -18.90 8.18
CA TRP A 222 9.97 -20.33 7.83
C TRP A 222 9.46 -20.57 6.42
N GLU A 223 9.32 -19.53 5.57
CA GLU A 223 9.10 -19.78 4.15
C GLU A 223 10.33 -20.49 3.62
N ASP A 224 10.22 -21.82 3.60
CA ASP A 224 11.14 -22.67 2.88
C ASP A 224 11.14 -22.16 1.43
N ARG A 225 12.15 -21.38 1.09
CA ARG A 225 12.42 -21.15 -0.32
C ARG A 225 12.71 -22.55 -0.83
N ARG A 226 11.73 -23.18 -1.42
CA ARG A 226 11.97 -24.36 -2.24
C ARG A 226 13.01 -23.92 -3.24
N ASN A 227 14.26 -24.19 -2.90
CA ASN A 227 15.32 -24.13 -3.85
C ASN A 227 14.81 -24.96 -5.00
N THR A 228 14.63 -24.36 -6.16
CA THR A 228 14.56 -25.12 -7.40
C THR A 228 15.71 -26.08 -7.28
N THR A 229 15.41 -27.37 -7.19
CA THR A 229 16.44 -28.40 -7.03
C THR A 229 17.25 -28.35 -8.31
N ASP A 230 18.36 -27.63 -8.28
CA ASP A 230 19.32 -27.63 -9.38
C ASP A 230 19.87 -29.05 -9.46
N ILE A 231 19.70 -29.69 -10.61
CA ILE A 231 20.12 -31.06 -10.88
C ILE A 231 21.34 -31.03 -11.77
N TRP A 232 22.41 -31.68 -11.33
CA TRP A 232 23.55 -31.93 -12.21
C TRP A 232 23.22 -33.06 -13.18
N VAL A 233 23.31 -32.78 -14.47
CA VAL A 233 23.04 -33.74 -15.54
C VAL A 233 24.34 -34.04 -16.28
N ASP A 234 24.61 -35.32 -16.52
CA ASP A 234 25.71 -35.76 -17.40
C ASP A 234 25.39 -35.40 -18.86
N THR A 235 26.16 -34.52 -19.42
CA THR A 235 25.97 -34.06 -20.80
C THR A 235 27.06 -34.58 -21.74
N SER A 236 27.90 -35.49 -21.29
CA SER A 236 29.05 -36.01 -22.07
C SER A 236 28.62 -36.68 -23.39
N SER A 237 27.42 -37.26 -23.46
CA SER A 237 26.87 -37.84 -24.66
C SER A 237 26.39 -36.83 -25.71
N TYR A 238 26.05 -35.63 -25.30
CA TYR A 238 25.46 -34.61 -26.16
C TYR A 238 26.48 -33.57 -26.70
N PHE A 239 27.55 -33.29 -25.94
CA PHE A 239 28.50 -32.21 -26.28
C PHE A 239 29.91 -32.71 -26.57
N ASN A 240 30.06 -33.92 -27.14
CA ASN A 240 31.40 -34.49 -27.53
C ASN A 240 32.45 -34.37 -26.43
N LYS A 241 32.10 -34.58 -25.18
CA LYS A 241 32.95 -34.46 -23.97
C LYS A 241 33.53 -33.08 -23.69
N GLN A 242 33.11 -32.04 -24.41
CA GLN A 242 33.54 -30.66 -24.12
C GLN A 242 32.87 -30.09 -22.89
N LEU A 243 31.68 -30.59 -22.53
CA LEU A 243 30.95 -30.22 -21.34
C LEU A 243 30.48 -31.50 -20.63
N PRO A 244 31.23 -32.02 -19.64
CA PRO A 244 30.93 -33.30 -19.02
C PRO A 244 29.71 -33.27 -18.12
N ALA A 245 29.34 -32.10 -17.57
CA ALA A 245 28.18 -31.94 -16.74
C ALA A 245 27.59 -30.51 -16.86
N ALA A 246 26.27 -30.38 -16.74
CA ALA A 246 25.58 -29.10 -16.70
C ALA A 246 24.64 -29.05 -15.50
N LEU A 247 24.53 -27.85 -14.88
CA LEU A 247 23.58 -27.57 -13.82
C LEU A 247 22.27 -27.09 -14.47
N ILE A 248 21.20 -27.85 -14.30
CA ILE A 248 19.87 -27.51 -14.82
C ILE A 248 18.96 -27.14 -13.66
N SER A 249 18.31 -26.00 -13.75
CA SER A 249 17.32 -25.59 -12.77
C SER A 249 16.04 -26.44 -12.92
N GLY A 250 15.66 -27.14 -11.86
CA GLY A 250 14.47 -27.98 -11.81
C GLY A 250 13.20 -27.13 -11.87
N SER A 251 12.73 -26.81 -13.05
CA SER A 251 11.43 -26.18 -13.27
C SER A 251 10.35 -27.24 -13.47
N LYS A 252 9.07 -26.91 -13.18
CA LYS A 252 7.92 -27.77 -13.46
C LYS A 252 7.81 -28.22 -14.93
N ASN A 253 8.47 -27.50 -15.83
CA ASN A 253 8.48 -27.84 -17.26
C ASN A 253 9.38 -29.04 -17.58
N LEU A 254 10.26 -29.47 -16.66
CA LEU A 254 11.08 -30.69 -16.81
C LEU A 254 10.25 -31.97 -16.66
N GLU A 255 9.08 -31.93 -16.01
CA GLU A 255 8.17 -33.08 -15.91
C GLU A 255 7.58 -33.52 -17.28
N TYR A 256 7.65 -32.62 -18.26
CA TYR A 256 7.15 -32.87 -19.63
C TYR A 256 8.25 -33.07 -20.67
N SER A 257 9.52 -33.04 -20.27
CA SER A 257 10.64 -33.29 -21.15
C SER A 257 10.97 -34.79 -21.13
N TYR A 258 10.88 -35.42 -22.28
CA TYR A 258 11.37 -36.80 -22.49
C TYR A 258 12.90 -36.76 -22.54
N PHE A 259 13.55 -36.99 -21.40
CA PHE A 259 14.96 -37.34 -21.32
C PHE A 259 15.11 -38.58 -20.43
#